data_0b382171476d8d8de2a900acbf175891
#
_entry.id   0b382171476d8d8de2a900acbf175891
#
_cell.length_a   1.000
_cell.length_b   1.000
_cell.length_c   1.000
_cell.angle_alpha   90.00
_cell.angle_beta   90.00
_cell.angle_gamma   90.00
#
_symmetry.space_group_name_H-M   'P 1'
#
loop_
_entity.id
_entity.type
_entity.pdbx_description
1 polymer ?
#
loop_
_entity_poly.entity_id
_entity_poly.type
_entity_poly.pdbx_seq_one_letter_code
_entity_poly.pdbx_strand_id
1 'polypeptide(L)'
;MVDVTEALRSVLGPTRPLVILCPHADDGAITAACLLHEYAVRRGMPVIEVLVFAGERNVAAPWLDIQKRVTVREAEFHLESNVLGAEGICWNLDAYRISGYEPTGSDIEKVVDWFVKRRPGAVIVPPCNDAHVAHRVTRALAAIGLVGAKLTDCMVLTGWTPWGPLAQPNAYFPYNGEAERTKEWAIHCHASQVLLTDYTQYCSHLGRAYAALVREWAEGHSLSGRAHRTEDRFVGAELFQIESYDARKSRGYPADPIQIALGILNGQLTPEGFAPPIPASGHAGGSSTITPAIAHA
;
A
#
# COMPACT_ATOMS: atom_id res chain seq x y z
N MET A 1 -4.81 -18.08 -0.07
CA MET A 1 -5.12 -16.62 0.05
C MET A 1 -6.47 -16.45 0.71
N VAL A 2 -6.69 -15.37 1.46
CA VAL A 2 -7.98 -15.05 2.08
C VAL A 2 -8.61 -13.84 1.39
N ASP A 3 -9.94 -13.74 1.38
CA ASP A 3 -10.61 -12.50 1.01
C ASP A 3 -10.26 -11.43 2.06
N VAL A 4 -9.66 -10.32 1.61
CA VAL A 4 -9.21 -9.26 2.52
C VAL A 4 -10.36 -8.64 3.29
N THR A 5 -11.59 -8.67 2.74
CA THR A 5 -12.77 -8.12 3.43
C THR A 5 -13.14 -8.91 4.67
N GLU A 6 -12.88 -10.21 4.70
CA GLU A 6 -13.09 -11.02 5.90
C GLU A 6 -12.09 -10.64 7.00
N ALA A 7 -10.82 -10.48 6.63
CA ALA A 7 -9.79 -10.05 7.56
C ALA A 7 -10.06 -8.65 8.13
N LEU A 8 -10.41 -7.69 7.27
CA LEU A 8 -10.69 -6.31 7.66
C LEU A 8 -11.93 -6.18 8.58
N ARG A 9 -12.92 -7.06 8.43
CA ARG A 9 -14.14 -7.04 9.27
C ARG A 9 -13.84 -7.11 10.78
N SER A 10 -12.75 -7.75 11.15
CA SER A 10 -12.38 -7.92 12.57
C SER A 10 -11.71 -6.70 13.19
N VAL A 11 -11.17 -5.79 12.38
CA VAL A 11 -10.34 -4.66 12.84
C VAL A 11 -10.92 -3.29 12.52
N LEU A 12 -11.78 -3.20 11.50
CA LEU A 12 -12.44 -1.94 11.11
C LEU A 12 -13.74 -1.73 11.89
N GLY A 13 -14.09 -0.47 12.08
CA GLY A 13 -15.33 -0.04 12.73
C GLY A 13 -15.61 1.45 12.45
N PRO A 14 -16.75 1.98 12.91
CA PRO A 14 -17.13 3.38 12.63
C PRO A 14 -16.10 4.42 13.09
N THR A 15 -15.30 4.06 14.10
CA THR A 15 -14.25 4.93 14.67
C THR A 15 -12.83 4.48 14.36
N ARG A 16 -12.68 3.42 13.57
CA ARG A 16 -11.38 2.83 13.22
C ARG A 16 -11.26 2.77 11.70
N PRO A 17 -10.71 3.81 11.05
CA PRO A 17 -10.66 3.91 9.61
C PRO A 17 -9.74 2.86 8.96
N LEU A 18 -10.05 2.56 7.69
CA LEU A 18 -9.08 2.02 6.74
C LEU A 18 -8.23 3.18 6.23
N VAL A 19 -6.93 3.06 6.35
CA VAL A 19 -5.98 4.10 5.92
C VAL A 19 -5.10 3.55 4.81
N ILE A 20 -4.78 4.36 3.81
CA ILE A 20 -3.68 4.10 2.88
C ILE A 20 -2.67 5.23 2.95
N LEU A 21 -1.39 4.87 3.04
CA LEU A 21 -0.30 5.84 2.95
C LEU A 21 0.25 5.85 1.52
N CYS A 22 0.01 6.94 0.82
CA CYS A 22 0.40 7.17 -0.57
C CYS A 22 1.72 7.96 -0.59
N PRO A 23 2.85 7.34 -0.94
CA PRO A 23 4.11 8.05 -1.15
C PRO A 23 3.95 9.20 -2.15
N HIS A 24 3.27 8.94 -3.26
CA HIS A 24 2.91 9.92 -4.29
C HIS A 24 1.39 9.96 -4.46
N ALA A 25 0.92 10.96 -5.16
CA ALA A 25 -0.50 11.25 -5.25
C ALA A 25 -1.34 10.15 -5.93
N ASP A 26 -0.76 9.34 -6.81
CA ASP A 26 -1.41 8.31 -7.64
C ASP A 26 -1.29 6.88 -7.05
N ASP A 27 -0.55 6.70 -5.97
CA ASP A 27 -0.30 5.38 -5.40
C ASP A 27 -1.57 4.71 -4.86
N GLY A 28 -2.53 5.49 -4.34
CA GLY A 28 -3.82 4.99 -3.87
C GLY A 28 -4.63 4.36 -5.00
N ALA A 29 -4.79 5.10 -6.11
CA ALA A 29 -5.49 4.64 -7.31
C ALA A 29 -4.86 3.36 -7.88
N ILE A 30 -3.54 3.33 -7.98
CA ILE A 30 -2.81 2.20 -8.55
C ILE A 30 -2.94 0.97 -7.65
N THR A 31 -2.77 1.14 -6.35
CA THR A 31 -2.63 0.04 -5.38
C THR A 31 -3.97 -0.58 -4.97
N ALA A 32 -4.95 0.24 -4.58
CA ALA A 32 -6.10 -0.25 -3.80
C ALA A 32 -7.43 0.45 -4.11
N ALA A 33 -7.57 1.13 -5.25
CA ALA A 33 -8.78 1.93 -5.55
C ALA A 33 -10.09 1.16 -5.39
N CYS A 34 -10.15 -0.08 -5.85
CA CYS A 34 -11.37 -0.89 -5.77
C CYS A 34 -11.73 -1.22 -4.32
N LEU A 35 -10.75 -1.57 -3.50
CA LEU A 35 -10.93 -1.84 -2.07
C LEU A 35 -11.36 -0.57 -1.31
N LEU A 36 -10.70 0.57 -1.56
CA LEU A 36 -11.02 1.84 -0.91
C LEU A 36 -12.44 2.28 -1.22
N HIS A 37 -12.83 2.25 -2.50
CA HIS A 37 -14.19 2.61 -2.94
C HIS A 37 -15.26 1.68 -2.36
N GLU A 38 -15.00 0.37 -2.30
CA GLU A 38 -15.91 -0.59 -1.65
C GLU A 38 -16.16 -0.19 -0.19
N TYR A 39 -15.11 0.13 0.56
CA TYR A 39 -15.26 0.47 1.98
C TYR A 39 -15.88 1.85 2.17
N ALA A 40 -15.43 2.87 1.44
CA ALA A 40 -15.91 4.22 1.60
C ALA A 40 -17.37 4.39 1.13
N VAL A 41 -17.65 3.99 -0.10
CA VAL A 41 -18.95 4.29 -0.74
C VAL A 41 -19.98 3.21 -0.49
N ARG A 42 -19.62 1.94 -0.69
CA ARG A 42 -20.60 0.85 -0.60
C ARG A 42 -20.89 0.42 0.82
N ARG A 43 -19.89 0.47 1.71
CA ARG A 43 -20.06 0.09 3.12
C ARG A 43 -20.22 1.28 4.05
N GLY A 44 -20.01 2.51 3.57
CA GLY A 44 -20.10 3.72 4.40
C GLY A 44 -19.11 3.74 5.57
N MET A 45 -17.96 3.10 5.41
CA MET A 45 -16.92 3.04 6.43
C MET A 45 -15.93 4.19 6.24
N PRO A 46 -15.33 4.70 7.32
CA PRO A 46 -14.31 5.74 7.20
C PRO A 46 -13.06 5.21 6.49
N VAL A 47 -12.72 5.83 5.37
CA VAL A 47 -11.52 5.57 4.58
C VAL A 47 -10.73 6.85 4.47
N ILE A 48 -9.42 6.79 4.72
CA ILE A 48 -8.51 7.93 4.67
C ILE A 48 -7.35 7.63 3.74
N GLU A 49 -7.14 8.50 2.76
CA GLU A 49 -5.92 8.51 1.96
C GLU A 49 -4.98 9.58 2.49
N VAL A 50 -3.71 9.24 2.65
CA VAL A 50 -2.69 10.16 3.14
C VAL A 50 -1.60 10.32 2.10
N LEU A 51 -1.51 11.50 1.49
CA LEU A 51 -0.37 11.88 0.66
C LEU A 51 0.81 12.25 1.56
N VAL A 52 1.85 11.42 1.50
CA VAL A 52 3.03 11.57 2.39
C VAL A 52 3.96 12.66 1.89
N PHE A 53 4.26 12.67 0.58
CA PHE A 53 5.14 13.65 -0.07
C PHE A 53 4.40 14.42 -1.15
N ALA A 54 4.56 15.73 -1.17
CA ALA A 54 3.77 16.63 -2.03
C ALA A 54 4.14 16.59 -3.53
N GLY A 55 5.17 15.84 -3.93
CA GLY A 55 5.53 15.67 -5.34
C GLY A 55 6.36 16.80 -5.95
N GLU A 56 7.15 17.53 -5.15
CA GLU A 56 8.05 18.60 -5.62
C GLU A 56 9.01 18.13 -6.71
N ARG A 57 9.39 16.85 -6.68
CA ARG A 57 10.29 16.22 -7.66
C ARG A 57 9.56 15.59 -8.85
N ASN A 58 8.28 15.93 -9.03
CA ASN A 58 7.52 15.42 -10.15
C ASN A 58 8.19 15.79 -11.49
N VAL A 59 8.61 14.78 -12.22
CA VAL A 59 9.27 14.94 -13.54
C VAL A 59 8.28 15.12 -14.68
N ALA A 60 7.01 14.81 -14.46
CA ALA A 60 5.98 14.88 -15.51
C ALA A 60 5.66 16.29 -15.98
N ALA A 61 5.89 17.30 -15.13
CA ALA A 61 5.65 18.69 -15.45
C ALA A 61 6.91 19.55 -15.20
N PRO A 62 8.03 19.28 -15.87
CA PRO A 62 9.31 19.96 -15.59
C PRO A 62 9.28 21.46 -15.92
N TRP A 63 8.32 21.90 -16.73
CA TRP A 63 8.11 23.32 -17.07
C TRP A 63 7.41 24.12 -15.98
N LEU A 64 6.82 23.46 -14.99
CA LEU A 64 6.22 24.13 -13.84
C LEU A 64 7.28 24.37 -12.75
N ASP A 65 7.17 25.49 -12.05
CA ASP A 65 7.92 25.70 -10.82
C ASP A 65 7.48 24.69 -9.74
N ILE A 66 8.32 24.52 -8.72
CA ILE A 66 8.09 23.51 -7.66
C ILE A 66 6.74 23.71 -6.99
N GLN A 67 6.37 24.96 -6.67
CA GLN A 67 5.11 25.23 -5.96
C GLN A 67 3.89 24.86 -6.82
N LYS A 68 3.92 25.15 -8.10
CA LYS A 68 2.84 24.76 -9.02
C LYS A 68 2.76 23.25 -9.19
N ARG A 69 3.90 22.55 -9.24
CA ARG A 69 3.90 21.06 -9.26
C ARG A 69 3.21 20.49 -8.02
N VAL A 70 3.55 21.00 -6.84
CA VAL A 70 2.89 20.60 -5.58
C VAL A 70 1.39 20.84 -5.67
N THR A 71 0.98 22.06 -6.04
CA THR A 71 -0.44 22.42 -6.15
C THR A 71 -1.20 21.49 -7.12
N VAL A 72 -0.62 21.18 -8.27
CA VAL A 72 -1.23 20.26 -9.23
C VAL A 72 -1.37 18.85 -8.62
N ARG A 73 -0.31 18.32 -8.02
CA ARG A 73 -0.33 16.96 -7.46
C ARG A 73 -1.30 16.83 -6.28
N GLU A 74 -1.39 17.84 -5.41
CA GLU A 74 -2.38 17.86 -4.33
C GLU A 74 -3.81 17.93 -4.86
N ALA A 75 -4.05 18.75 -5.89
CA ALA A 75 -5.37 18.83 -6.52
C ALA A 75 -5.78 17.50 -7.17
N GLU A 76 -4.87 16.84 -7.89
CA GLU A 76 -5.08 15.52 -8.48
C GLU A 76 -5.38 14.47 -7.40
N PHE A 77 -4.64 14.47 -6.30
CA PHE A 77 -4.85 13.60 -5.15
C PHE A 77 -6.24 13.79 -4.51
N HIS A 78 -6.63 15.04 -4.25
CA HIS A 78 -7.96 15.30 -3.69
C HIS A 78 -9.08 14.92 -4.65
N LEU A 79 -8.88 15.08 -5.97
CA LEU A 79 -9.85 14.63 -6.97
C LEU A 79 -9.99 13.10 -6.96
N GLU A 80 -8.89 12.37 -6.89
CA GLU A 80 -8.90 10.92 -6.71
C GLU A 80 -9.64 10.51 -5.45
N SER A 81 -9.28 11.08 -4.28
CA SER A 81 -9.91 10.76 -3.00
C SER A 81 -11.44 10.98 -3.06
N ASN A 82 -11.90 12.05 -3.73
CA ASN A 82 -13.32 12.29 -3.95
C ASN A 82 -13.98 11.20 -4.82
N VAL A 83 -13.32 10.75 -5.88
CA VAL A 83 -13.81 9.64 -6.74
C VAL A 83 -13.95 8.36 -5.93
N LEU A 84 -13.00 8.10 -5.03
CA LEU A 84 -12.99 6.91 -4.18
C LEU A 84 -13.93 7.03 -2.96
N GLY A 85 -14.40 8.25 -2.64
CA GLY A 85 -15.21 8.52 -1.45
C GLY A 85 -14.39 8.56 -0.15
N ALA A 86 -13.09 8.74 -0.24
CA ALA A 86 -12.16 8.78 0.88
C ALA A 86 -11.91 10.21 1.38
N GLU A 87 -11.48 10.35 2.65
CA GLU A 87 -10.92 11.61 3.18
C GLU A 87 -9.46 11.72 2.71
N GLY A 88 -9.14 12.68 1.83
CA GLY A 88 -7.78 12.96 1.38
C GLY A 88 -7.05 13.89 2.35
N ILE A 89 -5.88 13.51 2.85
CA ILE A 89 -5.03 14.28 3.77
C ILE A 89 -3.63 14.40 3.20
N CYS A 90 -3.08 15.62 3.13
CA CYS A 90 -1.70 15.85 2.73
C CYS A 90 -0.82 16.07 3.98
N TRP A 91 0.17 15.18 4.17
CA TRP A 91 1.15 15.39 5.25
C TRP A 91 2.20 16.41 4.88
N ASN A 92 2.64 16.45 3.62
CA ASN A 92 3.67 17.37 3.14
C ASN A 92 4.91 17.36 4.03
N LEU A 93 5.49 16.17 4.22
CA LEU A 93 6.63 15.99 5.11
C LEU A 93 7.89 16.64 4.53
N ASP A 94 8.70 17.24 5.40
CA ASP A 94 9.92 17.94 5.02
C ASP A 94 11.06 17.01 4.57
N ALA A 95 10.99 15.73 4.92
CA ALA A 95 11.95 14.70 4.51
C ALA A 95 12.26 14.72 3.01
N TYR A 96 11.26 15.03 2.19
CA TYR A 96 11.39 15.10 0.75
C TYR A 96 12.15 16.34 0.26
N ARG A 97 12.05 17.46 1.00
CA ARG A 97 12.61 18.76 0.62
C ARG A 97 14.08 18.88 0.97
N ILE A 98 14.48 18.39 2.15
CA ILE A 98 15.75 18.76 2.77
C ILE A 98 16.86 17.76 2.43
N SER A 99 16.65 16.46 2.52
CA SER A 99 17.75 15.49 2.58
C SER A 99 17.56 14.22 1.77
N GLY A 100 16.77 14.27 0.72
CA GLY A 100 16.63 13.08 -0.12
C GLY A 100 15.90 11.92 0.56
N TYR A 101 14.82 12.23 1.29
CA TYR A 101 13.93 11.30 2.00
C TYR A 101 14.36 10.87 3.41
N GLU A 102 15.23 11.60 4.08
CA GLU A 102 15.49 11.34 5.49
C GLU A 102 14.45 12.05 6.36
N PRO A 103 13.61 11.32 7.12
CA PRO A 103 12.63 11.93 8.02
C PRO A 103 13.30 12.78 9.09
N THR A 104 12.78 13.98 9.30
CA THR A 104 13.19 14.86 10.38
C THR A 104 12.51 14.47 11.69
N GLY A 105 13.01 15.00 12.84
CA GLY A 105 12.33 14.81 14.12
C GLY A 105 10.88 15.30 14.09
N SER A 106 10.63 16.45 13.45
CA SER A 106 9.28 17.02 13.31
C SER A 106 8.36 16.15 12.42
N ASP A 107 8.90 15.53 11.38
CA ASP A 107 8.13 14.58 10.55
C ASP A 107 7.69 13.39 11.39
N ILE A 108 8.60 12.85 12.20
CA ILE A 108 8.32 11.69 13.06
C ILE A 108 7.25 12.03 14.10
N GLU A 109 7.37 13.17 14.78
CA GLU A 109 6.38 13.64 15.75
C GLU A 109 5.01 13.81 15.10
N LYS A 110 4.94 14.45 13.93
CA LYS A 110 3.72 14.62 13.18
C LYS A 110 3.04 13.29 12.82
N VAL A 111 3.82 12.31 12.38
CA VAL A 111 3.32 10.98 12.03
C VAL A 111 2.79 10.26 13.27
N VAL A 112 3.55 10.22 14.37
CA VAL A 112 3.13 9.57 15.62
C VAL A 112 1.85 10.20 16.16
N ASP A 113 1.79 11.55 16.23
CA ASP A 113 0.62 12.28 16.68
C ASP A 113 -0.62 11.99 15.84
N TRP A 114 -0.43 11.88 14.53
CA TRP A 114 -1.53 11.54 13.63
C TRP A 114 -2.08 10.13 13.92
N PHE A 115 -1.20 9.13 14.07
CA PHE A 115 -1.62 7.76 14.42
C PHE A 115 -2.28 7.68 15.79
N VAL A 116 -1.79 8.43 16.79
CA VAL A 116 -2.42 8.54 18.12
C VAL A 116 -3.84 9.08 18.02
N LYS A 117 -4.05 10.10 17.18
CA LYS A 117 -5.37 10.76 17.01
C LYS A 117 -6.34 9.91 16.19
N ARG A 118 -5.90 9.34 15.09
CA ARG A 118 -6.76 8.65 14.11
C ARG A 118 -7.03 7.18 14.45
N ARG A 119 -6.10 6.52 15.14
CA ARG A 119 -6.20 5.13 15.59
C ARG A 119 -6.74 4.17 14.51
N PRO A 120 -6.08 4.04 13.35
CA PRO A 120 -6.58 3.21 12.26
C PRO A 120 -6.80 1.75 12.69
N GLY A 121 -7.81 1.12 12.10
CA GLY A 121 -8.03 -0.32 12.23
C GLY A 121 -7.14 -1.13 11.30
N ALA A 122 -6.87 -0.57 10.11
CA ALA A 122 -5.95 -1.14 9.15
C ALA A 122 -5.20 -0.03 8.40
N VAL A 123 -3.95 -0.32 8.01
CA VAL A 123 -3.11 0.58 7.21
C VAL A 123 -2.57 -0.16 6.00
N ILE A 124 -2.82 0.37 4.79
CA ILE A 124 -2.22 -0.10 3.55
C ILE A 124 -0.93 0.68 3.31
N VAL A 125 0.15 -0.02 3.00
CA VAL A 125 1.50 0.54 2.84
C VAL A 125 2.21 -0.09 1.64
N PRO A 126 3.22 0.57 1.06
CA PRO A 126 4.06 -0.02 0.02
C PRO A 126 4.88 -1.22 0.51
N PRO A 127 5.37 -2.07 -0.40
CA PRO A 127 6.29 -3.16 -0.08
C PRO A 127 7.62 -2.66 0.52
N CYS A 128 8.20 -3.44 1.42
CA CYS A 128 9.50 -3.10 2.02
C CYS A 128 10.68 -3.19 1.04
N ASN A 129 10.53 -4.01 0.00
CA ASN A 129 11.53 -4.22 -1.07
C ASN A 129 11.27 -3.38 -2.31
N ASP A 130 10.44 -2.33 -2.20
CA ASP A 130 10.16 -1.42 -3.30
C ASP A 130 11.45 -0.72 -3.77
N ALA A 131 11.63 -0.61 -5.08
CA ALA A 131 12.80 0.05 -5.65
C ALA A 131 12.77 1.57 -5.39
N HIS A 132 11.57 2.15 -5.26
CA HIS A 132 11.44 3.59 -5.05
C HIS A 132 11.69 3.97 -3.58
N VAL A 133 12.62 4.90 -3.34
CA VAL A 133 13.01 5.29 -1.97
C VAL A 133 11.86 5.91 -1.17
N ALA A 134 11.00 6.73 -1.80
CA ALA A 134 9.84 7.33 -1.13
C ALA A 134 8.88 6.26 -0.58
N HIS A 135 8.70 5.15 -1.30
CA HIS A 135 7.87 4.03 -0.87
C HIS A 135 8.44 3.36 0.38
N ARG A 136 9.75 3.08 0.39
CA ARG A 136 10.41 2.51 1.58
C ARG A 136 10.36 3.43 2.79
N VAL A 137 10.53 4.74 2.59
CA VAL A 137 10.42 5.74 3.66
C VAL A 137 8.98 5.81 4.19
N THR A 138 7.98 5.83 3.31
CA THR A 138 6.56 5.79 3.71
C THR A 138 6.27 4.55 4.55
N ARG A 139 6.80 3.40 4.14
CA ARG A 139 6.69 2.15 4.90
C ARG A 139 7.32 2.28 6.30
N ALA A 140 8.52 2.85 6.39
CA ALA A 140 9.21 3.09 7.67
C ALA A 140 8.41 4.04 8.57
N LEU A 141 7.86 5.13 8.01
CA LEU A 141 7.03 6.08 8.73
C LEU A 141 5.75 5.43 9.29
N ALA A 142 5.12 4.52 8.52
CA ALA A 142 3.99 3.74 9.02
C ALA A 142 4.36 2.90 10.25
N ALA A 143 5.50 2.21 10.20
CA ALA A 143 6.01 1.43 11.33
C ALA A 143 6.26 2.31 12.57
N ILE A 144 6.90 3.47 12.38
CA ILE A 144 7.15 4.46 13.44
C ILE A 144 5.82 4.93 14.06
N GLY A 145 4.85 5.29 13.21
CA GLY A 145 3.53 5.73 13.66
C GLY A 145 2.81 4.67 14.49
N LEU A 146 2.80 3.42 14.03
CA LEU A 146 2.18 2.30 14.74
C LEU A 146 2.85 2.03 16.10
N VAL A 147 4.19 1.99 16.13
CA VAL A 147 4.97 1.78 17.37
C VAL A 147 4.78 2.94 18.33
N GLY A 148 4.96 4.18 17.86
CA GLY A 148 4.84 5.37 18.68
C GLY A 148 3.44 5.56 19.27
N ALA A 149 2.40 5.25 18.49
CA ALA A 149 1.02 5.28 18.94
C ALA A 149 0.57 4.04 19.72
N LYS A 150 1.45 3.03 19.89
CA LYS A 150 1.15 1.74 20.57
C LYS A 150 -0.07 1.02 20.00
N LEU A 151 -0.21 1.02 18.69
CA LEU A 151 -1.33 0.39 17.99
C LEU A 151 -0.99 -1.08 17.67
N THR A 152 -1.18 -1.95 18.64
CA THR A 152 -0.86 -3.39 18.54
C THR A 152 -1.93 -4.21 17.83
N ASP A 153 -3.11 -3.63 17.64
CA ASP A 153 -4.31 -4.24 17.06
C ASP A 153 -4.66 -3.64 15.67
N CYS A 154 -3.75 -2.85 15.09
CA CYS A 154 -3.88 -2.35 13.73
C CYS A 154 -3.35 -3.38 12.73
N MET A 155 -4.16 -3.72 11.73
CA MET A 155 -3.73 -4.61 10.65
C MET A 155 -2.85 -3.84 9.67
N VAL A 156 -1.74 -4.44 9.24
CA VAL A 156 -0.91 -3.90 8.17
C VAL A 156 -1.14 -4.72 6.91
N LEU A 157 -1.51 -4.03 5.84
CA LEU A 157 -1.67 -4.57 4.50
C LEU A 157 -0.56 -3.99 3.61
N THR A 158 0.26 -4.84 3.04
CA THR A 158 1.18 -4.41 2.00
C THR A 158 0.47 -4.53 0.65
N GLY A 159 0.34 -3.42 -0.05
CA GLY A 159 -0.23 -3.34 -1.39
C GLY A 159 0.84 -3.46 -2.47
N TRP A 160 0.44 -3.84 -3.66
CA TRP A 160 1.33 -3.90 -4.81
C TRP A 160 1.64 -2.48 -5.34
N THR A 161 2.86 -2.28 -5.83
CA THR A 161 3.26 -1.07 -6.56
C THR A 161 4.03 -1.45 -7.85
N PRO A 162 4.11 -0.58 -8.86
CA PRO A 162 4.88 -0.85 -10.08
C PRO A 162 6.36 -1.16 -9.85
N TRP A 163 6.92 -0.69 -8.75
CA TRP A 163 8.36 -0.82 -8.41
C TRP A 163 8.63 -1.82 -7.29
N GLY A 164 7.57 -2.36 -6.68
CA GLY A 164 7.66 -3.27 -5.54
C GLY A 164 6.69 -4.44 -5.67
N PRO A 165 7.08 -5.55 -6.34
CA PRO A 165 6.22 -6.71 -6.40
C PRO A 165 6.01 -7.30 -5.01
N LEU A 166 4.79 -7.79 -4.76
CA LEU A 166 4.52 -8.55 -3.54
C LEU A 166 5.28 -9.88 -3.58
N ALA A 167 6.09 -10.11 -2.55
CA ALA A 167 6.86 -11.34 -2.47
C ALA A 167 5.97 -12.56 -2.21
N GLN A 168 4.96 -12.42 -1.37
CA GLN A 168 4.06 -13.50 -0.96
C GLN A 168 2.64 -12.96 -0.71
N PRO A 169 1.84 -12.70 -1.74
CA PRO A 169 0.46 -12.29 -1.54
C PRO A 169 -0.32 -13.42 -0.82
N ASN A 170 -0.99 -13.08 0.26
CA ASN A 170 -1.79 -14.02 1.05
C ASN A 170 -3.27 -13.58 1.18
N ALA A 171 -3.60 -12.41 0.65
CA ALA A 171 -4.95 -11.88 0.62
C ALA A 171 -5.27 -11.24 -0.74
N TYR A 172 -6.56 -11.18 -1.07
CA TYR A 172 -7.04 -10.58 -2.31
C TYR A 172 -8.36 -9.84 -2.07
N PHE A 173 -8.64 -8.86 -2.93
CA PHE A 173 -9.94 -8.21 -3.07
C PHE A 173 -10.45 -8.40 -4.50
N PRO A 174 -11.52 -9.19 -4.72
CA PRO A 174 -12.10 -9.37 -6.05
C PRO A 174 -12.99 -8.18 -6.38
N TYR A 175 -12.98 -7.72 -7.64
CA TYR A 175 -13.80 -6.60 -8.08
C TYR A 175 -14.49 -6.85 -9.42
N ASN A 176 -15.62 -6.19 -9.62
CA ASN A 176 -16.42 -6.26 -10.86
C ASN A 176 -16.05 -5.12 -11.83
N GLY A 177 -16.66 -5.10 -13.01
CA GLY A 177 -16.39 -4.08 -14.02
C GLY A 177 -16.81 -2.66 -13.64
N GLU A 178 -17.70 -2.47 -12.67
CA GLU A 178 -18.02 -1.15 -12.14
C GLU A 178 -16.87 -0.60 -11.29
N ALA A 179 -16.33 -1.42 -10.39
CA ALA A 179 -15.17 -1.05 -9.60
C ALA A 179 -13.91 -0.87 -10.46
N GLU A 180 -13.76 -1.67 -11.54
CA GLU A 180 -12.69 -1.46 -12.52
C GLU A 180 -12.77 -0.05 -13.13
N ARG A 181 -13.96 0.39 -13.58
CA ARG A 181 -14.15 1.75 -14.10
C ARG A 181 -13.89 2.84 -13.07
N THR A 182 -14.27 2.62 -11.82
CA THR A 182 -13.94 3.56 -10.74
C THR A 182 -12.44 3.70 -10.56
N LYS A 183 -11.71 2.59 -10.59
CA LYS A 183 -10.25 2.59 -10.56
C LYS A 183 -9.63 3.33 -11.75
N GLU A 184 -10.15 3.10 -12.96
CA GLU A 184 -9.73 3.84 -14.16
C GLU A 184 -9.93 5.34 -14.00
N TRP A 185 -11.08 5.79 -13.48
CA TRP A 185 -11.34 7.20 -13.22
C TRP A 185 -10.41 7.77 -12.15
N ALA A 186 -10.16 7.04 -11.08
CA ALA A 186 -9.21 7.46 -10.04
C ALA A 186 -7.80 7.68 -10.63
N ILE A 187 -7.31 6.75 -11.46
CA ILE A 187 -6.03 6.91 -12.17
C ILE A 187 -6.05 8.13 -13.09
N HIS A 188 -7.13 8.36 -13.84
CA HIS A 188 -7.25 9.50 -14.75
C HIS A 188 -7.33 10.86 -14.04
N CYS A 189 -7.61 10.90 -12.72
CA CYS A 189 -7.48 12.13 -11.94
C CYS A 189 -6.04 12.67 -11.95
N HIS A 190 -5.06 11.82 -12.21
CA HIS A 190 -3.63 12.16 -12.26
C HIS A 190 -3.18 12.49 -13.68
N ALA A 191 -3.83 13.47 -14.32
CA ALA A 191 -3.56 13.86 -15.70
C ALA A 191 -2.09 14.18 -15.95
N SER A 192 -1.39 14.79 -14.98
CA SER A 192 0.04 15.08 -15.07
C SER A 192 0.91 13.82 -15.20
N GLN A 193 0.42 12.65 -14.76
CA GLN A 193 1.14 11.38 -14.81
C GLN A 193 0.70 10.53 -16.00
N VAL A 194 -0.60 10.47 -16.26
CA VAL A 194 -1.19 9.68 -17.36
C VAL A 194 -0.62 10.10 -18.72
N LEU A 195 -0.27 11.38 -18.89
CA LEU A 195 0.40 11.88 -20.09
C LEU A 195 1.78 11.24 -20.35
N LEU A 196 2.42 10.68 -19.32
CA LEU A 196 3.72 10.01 -19.44
C LEU A 196 3.56 8.49 -19.54
N THR A 197 2.66 7.92 -18.76
CA THR A 197 2.48 6.47 -18.65
C THR A 197 1.01 6.16 -18.43
N ASP A 198 0.42 5.38 -19.31
CA ASP A 198 -0.95 4.90 -19.16
C ASP A 198 -1.00 3.74 -18.16
N TYR A 199 -1.03 4.10 -16.88
CA TYR A 199 -1.21 3.12 -15.80
C TYR A 199 -2.57 2.44 -15.84
N THR A 200 -3.57 2.99 -16.52
CA THR A 200 -4.93 2.44 -16.61
C THR A 200 -4.91 1.05 -17.24
N GLN A 201 -4.32 0.93 -18.43
CA GLN A 201 -4.20 -0.35 -19.12
C GLN A 201 -3.34 -1.34 -18.32
N TYR A 202 -2.25 -0.87 -17.75
CA TYR A 202 -1.37 -1.70 -16.95
C TYR A 202 -2.10 -2.29 -15.74
N CYS A 203 -2.82 -1.47 -14.97
CA CYS A 203 -3.58 -1.91 -13.80
C CYS A 203 -4.73 -2.84 -14.17
N SER A 204 -5.43 -2.60 -15.28
CA SER A 204 -6.50 -3.47 -15.77
C SER A 204 -5.96 -4.86 -16.14
N HIS A 205 -4.88 -4.93 -16.94
CA HIS A 205 -4.26 -6.21 -17.30
C HIS A 205 -3.74 -6.98 -16.09
N LEU A 206 -3.11 -6.28 -15.16
CA LEU A 206 -2.60 -6.89 -13.94
C LEU A 206 -3.74 -7.41 -13.05
N GLY A 207 -4.80 -6.63 -12.89
CA GLY A 207 -5.99 -7.04 -12.13
C GLY A 207 -6.64 -8.30 -12.69
N ARG A 208 -6.73 -8.42 -14.01
CA ARG A 208 -7.25 -9.62 -14.69
C ARG A 208 -6.32 -10.83 -14.51
N ALA A 209 -4.99 -10.62 -14.57
CA ALA A 209 -4.03 -11.68 -14.29
C ALA A 209 -4.15 -12.17 -12.84
N TYR A 210 -4.32 -11.25 -11.88
CA TYR A 210 -4.56 -11.59 -10.48
C TYR A 210 -5.89 -12.32 -10.27
N ALA A 211 -6.95 -11.93 -10.98
CA ALA A 211 -8.22 -12.65 -10.94
C ALA A 211 -8.07 -14.09 -11.40
N ALA A 212 -7.30 -14.34 -12.47
CA ALA A 212 -7.02 -15.70 -12.94
C ALA A 212 -6.26 -16.50 -11.86
N LEU A 213 -5.22 -15.92 -11.26
CA LEU A 213 -4.45 -16.54 -10.20
C LEU A 213 -5.32 -16.90 -8.97
N VAL A 214 -6.21 -16.00 -8.56
CA VAL A 214 -7.14 -16.25 -7.44
C VAL A 214 -8.10 -17.37 -7.73
N ARG A 215 -8.64 -17.45 -8.97
CA ARG A 215 -9.52 -18.57 -9.39
C ARG A 215 -8.79 -19.90 -9.35
N GLU A 216 -7.61 -19.98 -9.95
CA GLU A 216 -6.78 -21.20 -9.95
C GLU A 216 -6.45 -21.66 -8.52
N TRP A 217 -6.10 -20.71 -7.64
CA TRP A 217 -5.87 -21.01 -6.24
C TRP A 217 -7.13 -21.55 -5.55
N ALA A 218 -8.30 -20.95 -5.78
CA ALA A 218 -9.58 -21.39 -5.22
C ALA A 218 -9.96 -22.78 -5.69
N GLU A 219 -9.80 -23.08 -6.99
CA GLU A 219 -10.06 -24.39 -7.59
C GLU A 219 -9.12 -25.46 -7.05
N GLY A 220 -7.81 -25.16 -6.94
CA GLY A 220 -6.82 -26.09 -6.37
C GLY A 220 -7.09 -26.48 -4.91
N HIS A 221 -7.75 -25.61 -4.14
CA HIS A 221 -8.15 -25.86 -2.75
C HIS A 221 -9.54 -26.46 -2.61
N SER A 222 -10.37 -26.42 -3.68
CA SER A 222 -11.72 -27.01 -3.72
C SER A 222 -11.73 -28.54 -3.68
N LEU A 223 -10.58 -29.19 -3.87
CA LEU A 223 -10.44 -30.65 -3.69
C LEU A 223 -10.77 -31.11 -2.25
N SER A 224 -10.94 -30.20 -1.29
CA SER A 224 -11.39 -30.46 0.06
C SER A 224 -12.94 -30.44 0.25
N GLY A 225 -13.73 -30.48 -0.81
CA GLY A 225 -15.18 -30.78 -0.75
C GLY A 225 -16.11 -29.61 -0.41
N ARG A 226 -15.62 -28.37 -0.33
CA ARG A 226 -16.47 -27.17 -0.29
C ARG A 226 -16.15 -26.30 -1.50
N ALA A 227 -16.83 -26.59 -2.62
CA ALA A 227 -16.93 -25.63 -3.70
C ALA A 227 -17.60 -24.36 -3.19
N HIS A 228 -16.84 -23.39 -2.71
CA HIS A 228 -17.30 -22.02 -2.76
C HIS A 228 -17.51 -21.73 -4.25
N ARG A 229 -18.77 -21.68 -4.67
CA ARG A 229 -19.14 -21.02 -5.92
C ARG A 229 -18.73 -19.54 -5.73
N THR A 230 -17.47 -19.25 -5.97
CA THR A 230 -17.02 -17.92 -6.33
C THR A 230 -17.67 -17.70 -7.69
N GLU A 231 -18.86 -17.08 -7.63
CA GLU A 231 -19.64 -16.81 -8.82
C GLU A 231 -18.75 -16.11 -9.83
N ASP A 232 -18.82 -16.52 -11.08
CA ASP A 232 -18.08 -16.11 -12.28
C ASP A 232 -18.10 -14.60 -12.60
N ARG A 233 -18.16 -13.70 -11.63
CA ARG A 233 -18.52 -12.30 -11.85
C ARG A 233 -17.44 -11.28 -11.54
N PHE A 234 -16.30 -11.65 -10.95
CA PHE A 234 -15.25 -10.66 -10.79
C PHE A 234 -14.33 -10.64 -12.01
N VAL A 235 -14.04 -9.43 -12.49
CA VAL A 235 -13.22 -9.21 -13.70
C VAL A 235 -11.76 -9.02 -13.34
N GLY A 236 -11.46 -8.57 -12.11
CA GLY A 236 -10.13 -8.32 -11.63
C GLY A 236 -9.98 -8.61 -10.13
N ALA A 237 -8.75 -8.56 -9.65
CA ALA A 237 -8.43 -8.63 -8.24
C ALA A 237 -7.27 -7.69 -7.89
N GLU A 238 -7.31 -7.12 -6.68
CA GLU A 238 -6.17 -6.47 -6.05
C GLU A 238 -5.57 -7.46 -5.06
N LEU A 239 -4.24 -7.59 -5.06
CA LEU A 239 -3.54 -8.50 -4.16
C LEU A 239 -2.89 -7.72 -3.01
N PHE A 240 -2.90 -8.35 -1.85
CA PHE A 240 -2.31 -7.82 -0.63
C PHE A 240 -1.51 -8.90 0.10
N GLN A 241 -0.57 -8.45 0.91
CA GLN A 241 0.07 -9.25 1.92
C GLN A 241 -0.38 -8.73 3.29
N ILE A 242 -1.16 -9.53 4.03
CA ILE A 242 -1.49 -9.26 5.42
C ILE A 242 -0.26 -9.56 6.26
N GLU A 243 0.20 -8.57 6.99
CA GLU A 243 1.30 -8.69 7.93
C GLU A 243 0.76 -8.63 9.36
N SER A 244 1.21 -9.57 10.19
CA SER A 244 0.91 -9.51 11.62
C SER A 244 1.91 -8.57 12.30
N TYR A 245 1.43 -7.47 12.86
CA TYR A 245 2.21 -6.67 13.78
C TYR A 245 2.27 -7.37 15.14
N ASP A 246 3.42 -7.94 15.49
CA ASP A 246 3.66 -8.48 16.84
C ASP A 246 4.44 -7.47 17.68
N ALA A 247 3.73 -6.71 18.51
CA ALA A 247 4.33 -5.76 19.44
C ALA A 247 5.33 -6.40 20.43
N ARG A 248 5.27 -7.73 20.61
CA ARG A 248 6.23 -8.45 21.45
C ARG A 248 7.58 -8.59 20.78
N LYS A 249 7.62 -8.68 19.45
CA LYS A 249 8.87 -8.71 18.67
C LYS A 249 9.52 -7.35 18.59
N SER A 250 8.75 -6.26 18.69
CA SER A 250 9.29 -4.89 18.74
C SER A 250 10.05 -4.58 20.03
N ARG A 251 10.02 -5.42 21.06
CA ARG A 251 10.80 -5.23 22.31
C ARG A 251 12.32 -5.29 22.10
N GLY A 252 12.80 -5.76 20.97
CA GLY A 252 14.22 -5.75 20.59
C GLY A 252 14.64 -4.53 19.77
N TYR A 253 13.68 -3.69 19.33
CA TYR A 253 14.00 -2.48 18.61
C TYR A 253 14.46 -1.38 19.59
N PRO A 254 15.45 -0.55 19.20
CA PRO A 254 15.80 0.61 20.01
C PRO A 254 14.54 1.45 20.26
N ALA A 255 14.38 1.91 21.50
CA ALA A 255 13.21 2.69 21.93
C ALA A 255 13.09 4.05 21.21
N ASP A 256 14.12 4.43 20.48
CA ASP A 256 14.19 5.68 19.71
C ASP A 256 13.60 5.46 18.30
N PRO A 257 12.45 6.08 17.96
CA PRO A 257 11.85 5.99 16.64
C PRO A 257 12.78 6.41 15.48
N ILE A 258 13.70 7.34 15.73
CA ILE A 258 14.69 7.79 14.75
C ILE A 258 15.66 6.67 14.42
N GLN A 259 16.15 5.95 15.43
CA GLN A 259 17.05 4.82 15.24
C GLN A 259 16.36 3.65 14.53
N ILE A 260 15.06 3.44 14.78
CA ILE A 260 14.25 2.46 14.05
C ILE A 260 14.17 2.85 12.58
N ALA A 261 13.83 4.11 12.28
CA ALA A 261 13.71 4.61 10.91
C ALA A 261 15.05 4.51 10.16
N LEU A 262 16.13 4.95 10.78
CA LEU A 262 17.48 4.88 10.21
C LEU A 262 17.92 3.43 10.00
N GLY A 263 17.62 2.53 10.95
CA GLY A 263 17.93 1.11 10.84
C GLY A 263 17.19 0.44 9.66
N ILE A 264 15.93 0.80 9.44
CA ILE A 264 15.14 0.31 8.30
C ILE A 264 15.67 0.88 6.98
N LEU A 265 15.93 2.19 6.93
CA LEU A 265 16.45 2.87 5.73
C LEU A 265 17.85 2.37 5.34
N ASN A 266 18.69 2.05 6.31
CA ASN A 266 20.06 1.54 6.08
C ASN A 266 20.11 0.02 5.88
N GLY A 267 18.98 -0.69 5.90
CA GLY A 267 18.94 -2.15 5.81
C GLY A 267 19.53 -2.89 7.01
N GLN A 268 19.77 -2.19 8.13
CA GLN A 268 20.30 -2.76 9.37
C GLN A 268 19.21 -3.37 10.25
N LEU A 269 17.96 -2.92 10.07
CA LEU A 269 16.77 -3.51 10.66
C LEU A 269 15.95 -4.08 9.50
N THR A 270 15.90 -5.39 9.40
CA THR A 270 15.02 -6.04 8.43
C THR A 270 13.58 -5.93 8.90
N PRO A 271 12.62 -5.80 7.97
CA PRO A 271 11.19 -5.81 8.30
C PRO A 271 10.71 -7.13 8.91
N GLU A 272 11.60 -8.09 9.16
CA GLU A 272 11.29 -9.41 9.71
C GLU A 272 10.55 -9.35 11.07
N GLY A 273 10.65 -8.24 11.79
CA GLY A 273 9.78 -7.95 12.93
C GLY A 273 8.31 -7.78 12.57
N PHE A 274 8.01 -7.53 11.28
CA PHE A 274 6.69 -7.31 10.73
C PHE A 274 6.23 -8.43 9.77
N ALA A 275 7.14 -9.32 9.37
CA ALA A 275 6.80 -10.48 8.54
C ALA A 275 6.22 -11.59 9.42
N PRO A 276 5.15 -12.29 8.99
CA PRO A 276 4.72 -13.50 9.66
C PRO A 276 5.87 -14.52 9.63
N PRO A 277 6.04 -15.34 10.68
CA PRO A 277 7.03 -16.40 10.64
C PRO A 277 6.73 -17.28 9.43
N ILE A 278 7.71 -17.42 8.55
CA ILE A 278 7.65 -18.38 7.44
C ILE A 278 7.43 -19.75 8.10
N PRO A 279 6.32 -20.46 7.81
CA PRO A 279 6.19 -21.82 8.29
C PRO A 279 7.39 -22.58 7.77
N ALA A 280 8.13 -23.24 8.66
CA ALA A 280 9.27 -24.07 8.31
C ALA A 280 8.80 -25.16 7.34
N SER A 281 8.87 -24.90 6.05
CA SER A 281 8.73 -25.92 5.01
C SER A 281 10.00 -26.73 5.03
N GLY A 282 9.96 -27.84 5.79
CA GLY A 282 10.94 -28.88 5.61
C GLY A 282 10.83 -29.44 4.20
N HIS A 283 11.69 -29.01 3.31
CA HIS A 283 12.19 -29.83 2.20
C HIS A 283 13.54 -29.28 1.74
N ALA A 284 14.49 -30.14 1.94
CA ALA A 284 15.86 -30.01 1.44
C ALA A 284 15.89 -30.14 -0.10
N GLY A 285 16.76 -29.38 -0.72
CA GLY A 285 17.43 -29.81 -1.96
C GLY A 285 17.03 -29.07 -3.21
N GLY A 286 17.98 -28.37 -3.80
CA GLY A 286 17.97 -28.01 -5.21
C GLY A 286 18.40 -26.56 -5.50
N SER A 287 19.71 -26.30 -5.40
CA SER A 287 20.33 -25.12 -5.99
C SER A 287 20.21 -25.16 -7.52
N SER A 288 19.48 -24.20 -8.10
CA SER A 288 19.69 -23.84 -9.49
C SER A 288 19.69 -22.31 -9.59
N THR A 289 20.89 -21.78 -9.74
CA THR A 289 21.14 -20.36 -10.07
C THR A 289 20.64 -20.10 -11.49
N ILE A 290 19.56 -19.33 -11.62
CA ILE A 290 19.17 -18.72 -12.89
C ILE A 290 19.54 -17.23 -12.81
N THR A 291 20.55 -16.86 -13.57
CA THR A 291 20.94 -15.47 -13.80
C THR A 291 20.07 -14.90 -14.92
N PRO A 292 19.30 -13.81 -14.72
CA PRO A 292 18.62 -13.16 -15.83
C PRO A 292 19.61 -12.22 -16.54
N ALA A 293 19.77 -12.42 -17.85
CA ALA A 293 20.46 -11.49 -18.72
C ALA A 293 19.55 -10.27 -18.94
N ILE A 294 20.01 -9.09 -18.52
CA ILE A 294 19.38 -7.81 -18.86
C ILE A 294 19.87 -7.43 -20.24
N ALA A 295 18.97 -7.44 -21.23
CA ALA A 295 19.22 -6.84 -22.53
C ALA A 295 18.84 -5.34 -22.45
N HIS A 296 19.82 -4.48 -22.75
CA HIS A 296 19.60 -3.07 -23.01
C HIS A 296 19.02 -2.90 -24.43
N ALA A 297 17.91 -2.20 -24.54
CA ALA A 297 17.48 -1.43 -25.69
C ALA A 297 16.62 -0.26 -25.20
#